data_95deea88c0b3cbea0f000770bef0bc93
#
_entry.id   95deea88c0b3cbea0f000770bef0bc93
#
_cell.length_a   1.000
_cell.length_b   1.000
_cell.length_c   1.000
_cell.angle_alpha   90.00
_cell.angle_beta   90.00
_cell.angle_gamma   90.00
#
_symmetry.space_group_name_H-M   'P 1'
#
loop_
_entity.id
_entity.type
_entity.pdbx_description
1 polymer ?
#
loop_
_entity_poly.entity_id
_entity_poly.type
_entity_poly.pdbx_seq_one_letter_code
_entity_poly.pdbx_strand_id
1 'polypeptide(L)'
;VREALESNGIGVNTLTAVCSRGGNIIACPHGAIGIDQEMIDYLTRPEDTAKHASLLGSMIAFDLKKEFGIPACIYDAIGTDEMQAVARVSGVPEIPRYTVGHTLNTRAMAIKCADEVLKKPFDECTFIVAHMGGGSSIRLYHNGVNIDCVNDDEGNFSPERGGAVGCKDLVNYCFTSGNDAKTVMKKFHGAGGLKAHLSTTDAIEVEKMIDAGNEYAKVVYEAMAYGIAKDIA
;
A
#
# COMPACT_ATOMS: atom_id res chain seq x y z
N VAL A 1 -12.27 15.45 12.52
CA VAL A 1 -13.25 15.42 11.41
C VAL A 1 -14.34 16.43 11.66
N ARG A 2 -15.08 16.40 12.78
CA ARG A 2 -16.19 17.35 13.06
C ARG A 2 -15.73 18.78 13.04
N GLU A 3 -14.71 19.13 13.82
CA GLU A 3 -14.15 20.48 13.85
C GLU A 3 -13.73 20.97 12.45
N ALA A 4 -13.16 20.07 11.63
CA ALA A 4 -12.78 20.41 10.27
C ALA A 4 -14.00 20.66 9.37
N LEU A 5 -15.09 19.94 9.53
CA LEU A 5 -16.34 20.18 8.80
C LEU A 5 -16.96 21.52 9.23
N GLU A 6 -17.09 21.75 10.53
CA GLU A 6 -17.66 22.96 11.11
C GLU A 6 -16.86 24.20 10.73
N SER A 7 -15.52 24.14 10.80
CA SER A 7 -14.66 25.27 10.41
C SER A 7 -14.74 25.61 8.91
N ASN A 8 -15.22 24.69 8.09
CA ASN A 8 -15.51 24.91 6.67
C ASN A 8 -17.00 25.14 6.37
N GLY A 9 -17.83 25.37 7.40
CA GLY A 9 -19.25 25.64 7.22
C GLY A 9 -20.09 24.45 6.76
N ILE A 10 -19.56 23.22 6.90
CA ILE A 10 -20.25 21.99 6.51
C ILE A 10 -20.92 21.39 7.75
N GLY A 11 -22.24 21.40 7.77
CA GLY A 11 -23.00 20.73 8.82
C GLY A 11 -22.89 19.21 8.70
N VAL A 12 -22.53 18.51 9.78
CA VAL A 12 -22.41 17.04 9.76
C VAL A 12 -23.70 16.36 9.33
N ASN A 13 -24.86 16.96 9.65
CA ASN A 13 -26.19 16.51 9.24
C ASN A 13 -26.49 16.66 7.74
N THR A 14 -25.63 17.32 6.99
CA THR A 14 -25.75 17.43 5.52
C THR A 14 -24.99 16.31 4.78
N LEU A 15 -24.25 15.48 5.51
CA LEU A 15 -23.55 14.34 4.92
C LEU A 15 -24.55 13.28 4.46
N THR A 16 -24.39 12.82 3.23
CA THR A 16 -25.22 11.75 2.65
C THR A 16 -24.61 10.36 2.78
N ALA A 17 -23.29 10.29 2.90
CA ALA A 17 -22.53 9.05 3.10
C ALA A 17 -21.14 9.37 3.63
N VAL A 18 -20.46 8.36 4.18
CA VAL A 18 -19.06 8.42 4.56
C VAL A 18 -18.28 7.33 3.83
N CYS A 19 -17.25 7.71 3.10
CA CYS A 19 -16.34 6.78 2.47
C CYS A 19 -14.96 6.88 3.10
N SER A 20 -14.47 5.76 3.63
CA SER A 20 -13.15 5.65 4.23
C SER A 20 -12.19 4.92 3.29
N ARG A 21 -10.91 5.20 3.46
CA ARG A 21 -9.84 4.49 2.75
C ARG A 21 -9.84 2.97 3.01
N GLY A 22 -10.35 2.50 4.15
CA GLY A 22 -10.14 1.15 4.62
C GLY A 22 -8.69 0.87 5.02
N GLY A 23 -8.49 -0.16 5.83
CA GLY A 23 -7.19 -0.62 6.28
C GLY A 23 -6.82 -1.98 5.69
N ASN A 24 -5.88 -2.64 6.35
CA ASN A 24 -5.60 -4.05 6.10
C ASN A 24 -6.74 -4.88 6.72
N ILE A 25 -7.74 -5.16 5.91
CA ILE A 25 -8.89 -5.99 6.26
C ILE A 25 -8.71 -7.38 5.66
N ILE A 26 -9.68 -8.25 5.91
CA ILE A 26 -9.78 -9.56 5.24
C ILE A 26 -9.72 -9.37 3.72
N ALA A 27 -9.14 -10.33 3.01
CA ALA A 27 -9.09 -10.31 1.55
C ALA A 27 -10.49 -10.10 0.95
N CYS A 28 -10.61 -9.13 0.06
CA CYS A 28 -11.89 -8.69 -0.48
C CYS A 28 -11.74 -8.24 -1.94
N PRO A 29 -12.82 -8.19 -2.73
CA PRO A 29 -12.81 -7.58 -4.05
C PRO A 29 -12.63 -6.06 -3.97
N HIS A 30 -12.32 -5.43 -5.10
CA HIS A 30 -12.27 -3.97 -5.24
C HIS A 30 -13.66 -3.32 -5.06
N GLY A 31 -13.66 -2.00 -4.91
CA GLY A 31 -14.86 -1.19 -4.82
C GLY A 31 -15.29 -0.85 -3.39
N ALA A 32 -16.55 -0.47 -3.24
CA ALA A 32 -17.12 -0.05 -1.98
C ALA A 32 -17.62 -1.26 -1.18
N ILE A 33 -17.14 -1.39 0.05
CA ILE A 33 -17.59 -2.42 1.01
C ILE A 33 -18.23 -1.71 2.19
N GLY A 34 -19.49 -2.07 2.49
CA GLY A 34 -20.23 -1.51 3.63
C GLY A 34 -19.55 -1.82 4.95
N ILE A 35 -19.47 -0.84 5.85
CA ILE A 35 -18.92 -1.04 7.19
C ILE A 35 -20.07 -1.44 8.12
N ASP A 36 -19.91 -2.57 8.80
CA ASP A 36 -20.82 -3.08 9.81
C ASP A 36 -20.09 -3.38 11.13
N GLN A 37 -20.82 -3.88 12.12
CA GLN A 37 -20.25 -4.21 13.42
C GLN A 37 -19.27 -5.39 13.31
N GLU A 38 -19.55 -6.37 12.46
CA GLU A 38 -18.67 -7.55 12.27
C GLU A 38 -17.31 -7.13 11.74
N MET A 39 -17.26 -6.20 10.78
CA MET A 39 -16.00 -5.62 10.30
C MET A 39 -15.25 -4.92 11.43
N ILE A 40 -15.92 -4.11 12.24
CA ILE A 40 -15.27 -3.41 13.35
C ILE A 40 -14.75 -4.39 14.40
N ASP A 41 -15.51 -5.40 14.74
CA ASP A 41 -15.09 -6.45 15.67
C ASP A 41 -13.86 -7.19 15.13
N TYR A 42 -13.81 -7.47 13.83
CA TYR A 42 -12.64 -8.02 13.15
C TYR A 42 -11.41 -7.12 13.28
N LEU A 43 -11.56 -5.82 13.03
CA LEU A 43 -10.46 -4.84 13.04
C LEU A 43 -9.94 -4.52 14.45
N THR A 44 -10.73 -4.78 15.47
CA THR A 44 -10.39 -4.46 16.87
C THR A 44 -9.97 -5.67 17.70
N ARG A 45 -9.77 -6.84 17.08
CA ARG A 45 -9.35 -8.05 17.78
C ARG A 45 -8.06 -7.84 18.57
N PRO A 46 -7.96 -8.41 19.80
CA PRO A 46 -6.75 -8.29 20.62
C PRO A 46 -5.51 -8.93 19.99
N GLU A 47 -5.71 -10.03 19.23
CA GLU A 47 -4.65 -10.83 18.64
C GLU A 47 -3.96 -10.13 17.46
N ASP A 48 -4.58 -9.11 16.88
CA ASP A 48 -4.01 -8.37 15.76
C ASP A 48 -3.00 -7.34 16.27
N THR A 49 -1.74 -7.76 16.40
CA THR A 49 -0.63 -6.93 16.88
C THR A 49 -0.22 -5.85 15.86
N ALA A 50 -0.69 -5.95 14.64
CA ALA A 50 -0.38 -5.02 13.54
C ALA A 50 -1.46 -3.95 13.36
N LYS A 51 -1.83 -3.23 14.43
CA LYS A 51 -2.78 -2.11 14.35
C LYS A 51 -2.19 -0.97 13.51
N HIS A 52 -2.52 -0.95 12.24
CA HIS A 52 -2.11 0.11 11.34
C HIS A 52 -3.05 1.31 11.46
N ALA A 53 -2.50 2.53 11.39
CA ALA A 53 -3.29 3.78 11.48
C ALA A 53 -4.42 3.88 10.44
N SER A 54 -4.31 3.16 9.30
CA SER A 54 -5.36 3.10 8.29
C SER A 54 -6.69 2.51 8.78
N LEU A 55 -6.69 1.73 9.87
CA LEU A 55 -7.90 1.17 10.47
C LEU A 55 -8.80 2.25 11.11
N LEU A 56 -8.20 3.35 11.57
CA LEU A 56 -8.92 4.46 12.17
C LEU A 56 -10.01 5.04 11.25
N GLY A 57 -9.77 5.04 9.94
CA GLY A 57 -10.75 5.51 8.96
C GLY A 57 -12.05 4.72 9.01
N SER A 58 -11.97 3.40 9.09
CA SER A 58 -13.16 2.53 9.19
C SER A 58 -13.91 2.75 10.50
N MET A 59 -13.21 2.91 11.61
CA MET A 59 -13.81 3.17 12.92
C MET A 59 -14.53 4.51 12.93
N ILE A 60 -13.91 5.59 12.45
CA ILE A 60 -14.50 6.92 12.35
C ILE A 60 -15.74 6.89 11.44
N ALA A 61 -15.66 6.22 10.30
CA ALA A 61 -16.79 6.10 9.38
C ALA A 61 -17.96 5.33 10.01
N PHE A 62 -17.68 4.29 10.79
CA PHE A 62 -18.70 3.54 11.51
C PHE A 62 -19.38 4.34 12.62
N ASP A 63 -18.60 5.13 13.37
CA ASP A 63 -19.17 6.02 14.40
C ASP A 63 -20.11 7.05 13.77
N LEU A 64 -19.73 7.66 12.66
CA LEU A 64 -20.58 8.59 11.92
C LEU A 64 -21.84 7.90 11.36
N LYS A 65 -21.70 6.67 10.83
CA LYS A 65 -22.85 5.84 10.42
C LYS A 65 -23.84 5.65 11.56
N LYS A 66 -23.35 5.27 12.74
CA LYS A 66 -24.22 5.00 13.90
C LYS A 66 -24.90 6.27 14.41
N GLU A 67 -24.20 7.38 14.43
CA GLU A 67 -24.71 8.63 14.98
C GLU A 67 -25.72 9.31 14.06
N PHE A 68 -25.45 9.33 12.74
CA PHE A 68 -26.25 10.08 11.77
C PHE A 68 -27.16 9.22 10.91
N GLY A 69 -27.10 7.89 11.04
CA GLY A 69 -27.91 6.97 10.23
C GLY A 69 -27.57 6.98 8.73
N ILE A 70 -26.36 7.45 8.36
CA ILE A 70 -25.92 7.55 6.98
C ILE A 70 -25.11 6.32 6.56
N PRO A 71 -25.11 5.95 5.26
CA PRO A 71 -24.28 4.87 4.76
C PRO A 71 -22.77 5.14 5.01
N ALA A 72 -22.03 4.09 5.38
CA ALA A 72 -20.58 4.15 5.48
C ALA A 72 -19.93 2.96 4.78
N CYS A 73 -18.86 3.20 4.03
CA CYS A 73 -18.11 2.19 3.33
C CYS A 73 -16.60 2.45 3.44
N ILE A 74 -15.83 1.39 3.20
CA ILE A 74 -14.43 1.46 2.79
C ILE A 74 -14.39 1.32 1.27
N TYR A 75 -13.36 1.88 0.65
CA TYR A 75 -13.20 1.82 -0.80
C TYR A 75 -11.77 1.40 -1.15
N ASP A 76 -11.65 0.40 -2.04
CA ASP A 76 -10.37 -0.14 -2.52
C ASP A 76 -9.35 -0.33 -1.39
N ALA A 77 -9.71 -1.15 -0.41
CA ALA A 77 -8.93 -1.36 0.81
C ALA A 77 -7.52 -1.92 0.51
N ILE A 78 -6.60 -1.79 1.47
CA ILE A 78 -5.26 -2.39 1.38
C ILE A 78 -5.35 -3.91 1.18
N GLY A 79 -6.35 -4.56 1.78
CA GLY A 79 -6.62 -5.99 1.65
C GLY A 79 -7.35 -6.40 0.37
N THR A 80 -7.53 -5.50 -0.61
CA THR A 80 -8.11 -5.89 -1.91
C THR A 80 -7.19 -6.89 -2.60
N ASP A 81 -7.70 -8.11 -2.80
CA ASP A 81 -6.93 -9.22 -3.37
C ASP A 81 -7.75 -10.01 -4.41
N GLU A 82 -7.45 -9.73 -5.67
CA GLU A 82 -8.08 -10.35 -6.84
C GLU A 82 -7.05 -11.06 -7.74
N MET A 83 -5.86 -11.37 -7.17
CA MET A 83 -4.81 -12.07 -7.92
C MET A 83 -5.34 -13.37 -8.51
N GLN A 84 -4.96 -13.63 -9.76
CA GLN A 84 -5.22 -14.91 -10.40
C GLN A 84 -4.47 -16.06 -9.71
N ALA A 85 -5.01 -17.28 -9.80
CA ALA A 85 -4.47 -18.42 -9.07
C ALA A 85 -2.98 -18.70 -9.37
N VAL A 86 -2.55 -18.55 -10.62
CA VAL A 86 -1.14 -18.77 -11.00
C VAL A 86 -0.19 -17.76 -10.38
N ALA A 87 -0.65 -16.54 -10.14
CA ALA A 87 0.16 -15.48 -9.53
C ALA A 87 0.37 -15.68 -8.01
N ARG A 88 -0.48 -16.52 -7.37
CA ARG A 88 -0.37 -16.83 -5.93
C ARG A 88 0.66 -17.88 -5.59
N VAL A 89 1.12 -18.64 -6.58
CA VAL A 89 2.05 -19.74 -6.34
C VAL A 89 3.45 -19.20 -6.12
N SER A 90 4.00 -19.41 -4.93
CA SER A 90 5.42 -19.22 -4.64
C SER A 90 6.19 -20.54 -4.76
N GLY A 91 7.51 -20.49 -4.67
CA GLY A 91 8.34 -21.71 -4.62
C GLY A 91 8.26 -22.46 -3.28
N VAL A 92 7.55 -21.90 -2.28
CA VAL A 92 7.38 -22.48 -0.94
C VAL A 92 5.88 -22.56 -0.66
N PRO A 93 5.26 -23.75 -0.68
CA PRO A 93 3.81 -23.89 -0.59
C PRO A 93 3.19 -23.28 0.68
N GLU A 94 3.94 -23.24 1.78
CA GLU A 94 3.52 -22.66 3.06
C GLU A 94 3.52 -21.13 3.06
N ILE A 95 4.10 -20.51 2.02
CA ILE A 95 4.21 -19.05 1.90
C ILE A 95 3.65 -18.64 0.53
N PRO A 96 2.31 -18.68 0.35
CA PRO A 96 1.71 -18.21 -0.89
C PRO A 96 1.84 -16.70 -1.04
N ARG A 97 1.82 -16.22 -2.28
CA ARG A 97 1.74 -14.79 -2.56
C ARG A 97 0.30 -14.29 -2.38
N TYR A 98 0.16 -13.07 -1.95
CA TYR A 98 -1.12 -12.37 -1.78
C TYR A 98 -0.95 -10.89 -2.10
N THR A 99 -2.05 -10.20 -2.33
CA THR A 99 -2.01 -8.77 -2.62
C THR A 99 -2.14 -7.95 -1.34
N VAL A 100 -1.17 -7.07 -1.10
CA VAL A 100 -1.23 -6.04 -0.08
C VAL A 100 -0.65 -4.74 -0.64
N GLY A 101 -1.27 -3.59 -0.37
CA GLY A 101 -0.65 -2.30 -0.70
C GLY A 101 -1.60 -1.23 -1.24
N HIS A 102 -1.17 -0.48 -2.24
CA HIS A 102 -1.71 0.82 -2.63
C HIS A 102 -2.89 0.75 -3.62
N THR A 103 -3.84 -0.19 -3.44
CA THR A 103 -4.94 -0.44 -4.37
C THR A 103 -5.74 0.81 -4.69
N LEU A 104 -6.13 1.59 -3.67
CA LEU A 104 -6.93 2.81 -3.86
C LEU A 104 -6.26 3.78 -4.85
N ASN A 105 -4.97 4.05 -4.69
CA ASN A 105 -4.26 4.98 -5.56
C ASN A 105 -4.03 4.38 -6.96
N THR A 106 -3.53 3.16 -7.05
CA THR A 106 -3.20 2.54 -8.33
C THR A 106 -4.43 2.33 -9.19
N ARG A 107 -5.55 1.90 -8.59
CA ARG A 107 -6.80 1.72 -9.31
C ARG A 107 -7.40 3.06 -9.75
N ALA A 108 -7.42 4.06 -8.88
CA ALA A 108 -7.90 5.39 -9.22
C ALA A 108 -7.10 6.01 -10.39
N MET A 109 -5.78 5.84 -10.41
CA MET A 109 -4.94 6.34 -11.50
C MET A 109 -5.15 5.57 -12.81
N ALA A 110 -5.37 4.26 -12.75
CA ALA A 110 -5.71 3.46 -13.93
C ALA A 110 -7.06 3.87 -14.52
N ILE A 111 -8.08 4.04 -13.68
CA ILE A 111 -9.42 4.52 -14.10
C ILE A 111 -9.30 5.91 -14.73
N LYS A 112 -8.59 6.83 -14.08
CA LYS A 112 -8.38 8.17 -14.60
C LYS A 112 -7.65 8.18 -15.94
N CYS A 113 -6.63 7.35 -16.11
CA CYS A 113 -5.90 7.20 -17.36
C CYS A 113 -6.80 6.62 -18.47
N ALA A 114 -7.61 5.62 -18.16
CA ALA A 114 -8.57 5.04 -19.10
C ALA A 114 -9.55 6.11 -19.61
N ASP A 115 -10.14 6.88 -18.69
CA ASP A 115 -11.13 7.91 -19.02
C ASP A 115 -10.48 9.15 -19.68
N GLU A 116 -9.47 9.74 -19.07
CA GLU A 116 -8.94 11.04 -19.51
C GLU A 116 -7.98 10.93 -20.71
N VAL A 117 -7.19 9.84 -20.80
CA VAL A 117 -6.15 9.68 -21.82
C VAL A 117 -6.60 8.75 -22.94
N LEU A 118 -7.04 7.53 -22.58
CA LEU A 118 -7.40 6.53 -23.59
C LEU A 118 -8.82 6.69 -24.13
N LYS A 119 -9.70 7.39 -23.39
CA LYS A 119 -11.14 7.54 -23.72
C LYS A 119 -11.84 6.19 -23.89
N LYS A 120 -11.52 5.24 -23.01
CA LYS A 120 -12.06 3.87 -22.99
C LYS A 120 -12.55 3.50 -21.60
N PRO A 121 -13.52 2.59 -21.49
CA PRO A 121 -13.88 1.97 -20.20
C PRO A 121 -12.66 1.28 -19.59
N PHE A 122 -12.51 1.39 -18.27
CA PHE A 122 -11.38 0.80 -17.56
C PHE A 122 -11.36 -0.74 -17.66
N ASP A 123 -12.52 -1.36 -17.71
CA ASP A 123 -12.72 -2.80 -17.89
C ASP A 123 -12.41 -3.34 -19.30
N GLU A 124 -12.09 -2.45 -20.24
CA GLU A 124 -11.56 -2.79 -21.57
C GLU A 124 -10.04 -2.57 -21.70
N CYS A 125 -9.39 -2.19 -20.60
CA CYS A 125 -7.98 -1.79 -20.61
C CYS A 125 -7.09 -2.77 -19.85
N THR A 126 -5.81 -2.75 -20.20
CA THR A 126 -4.73 -3.40 -19.42
C THR A 126 -3.71 -2.33 -19.03
N PHE A 127 -3.37 -2.28 -17.73
CA PHE A 127 -2.42 -1.33 -17.19
C PHE A 127 -1.38 -2.00 -16.30
N ILE A 128 -0.13 -1.56 -16.41
CA ILE A 128 0.85 -1.68 -15.33
C ILE A 128 0.89 -0.33 -14.62
N VAL A 129 0.61 -0.31 -13.34
CA VAL A 129 0.60 0.90 -12.52
C VAL A 129 1.64 0.80 -11.43
N ALA A 130 2.66 1.65 -11.50
CA ALA A 130 3.69 1.76 -10.47
C ALA A 130 3.32 2.89 -9.50
N HIS A 131 3.02 2.54 -8.25
CA HIS A 131 2.94 3.47 -7.14
C HIS A 131 4.31 3.63 -6.53
N MET A 132 4.85 4.83 -6.55
CA MET A 132 6.16 5.18 -6.01
C MET A 132 5.98 6.23 -4.91
N GLY A 133 6.06 5.80 -3.66
CA GLY A 133 5.92 6.63 -2.47
C GLY A 133 6.95 6.22 -1.42
N GLY A 134 6.66 6.41 -0.13
CA GLY A 134 7.48 5.88 0.96
C GLY A 134 7.64 4.36 0.90
N GLY A 135 6.57 3.63 0.49
CA GLY A 135 6.58 2.29 -0.06
C GLY A 135 6.27 2.31 -1.55
N SER A 136 6.73 1.31 -2.30
CA SER A 136 6.44 1.16 -3.73
C SER A 136 5.70 -0.15 -3.97
N SER A 137 4.75 -0.15 -4.91
CA SER A 137 4.09 -1.36 -5.37
C SER A 137 3.72 -1.23 -6.84
N ILE A 138 3.77 -2.34 -7.56
CA ILE A 138 3.42 -2.39 -8.98
C ILE A 138 2.23 -3.32 -9.13
N ARG A 139 1.24 -2.91 -9.91
CA ARG A 139 0.01 -3.64 -10.10
C ARG A 139 -0.28 -3.84 -11.58
N LEU A 140 -0.67 -5.06 -11.92
CA LEU A 140 -1.15 -5.41 -13.25
C LEU A 140 -2.68 -5.50 -13.22
N TYR A 141 -3.32 -4.51 -13.83
CA TYR A 141 -4.76 -4.52 -14.08
C TYR A 141 -5.05 -5.07 -15.46
N HIS A 142 -5.96 -6.01 -15.55
CA HIS A 142 -6.49 -6.53 -16.81
C HIS A 142 -8.01 -6.57 -16.74
N ASN A 143 -8.66 -5.90 -17.70
CA ASN A 143 -10.11 -5.79 -17.75
C ASN A 143 -10.74 -5.34 -16.41
N GLY A 144 -10.14 -4.31 -15.80
CA GLY A 144 -10.64 -3.72 -14.56
C GLY A 144 -10.23 -4.43 -13.26
N VAL A 145 -9.62 -5.63 -13.34
CA VAL A 145 -9.26 -6.49 -12.20
C VAL A 145 -7.76 -6.49 -11.97
N ASN A 146 -7.31 -6.42 -10.72
CA ASN A 146 -5.89 -6.56 -10.36
C ASN A 146 -5.50 -8.04 -10.34
N ILE A 147 -4.93 -8.52 -11.43
CA ILE A 147 -4.62 -9.95 -11.61
C ILE A 147 -3.25 -10.37 -11.10
N ASP A 148 -2.33 -9.44 -10.87
CA ASP A 148 -1.01 -9.67 -10.30
C ASP A 148 -0.45 -8.38 -9.69
N CYS A 149 0.55 -8.52 -8.83
CA CYS A 149 1.25 -7.38 -8.24
C CYS A 149 2.68 -7.73 -7.84
N VAL A 150 3.48 -6.69 -7.67
CA VAL A 150 4.72 -6.72 -6.90
C VAL A 150 4.47 -5.85 -5.66
N ASN A 151 4.42 -6.47 -4.49
CA ASN A 151 4.22 -5.78 -3.22
C ASN A 151 5.50 -5.03 -2.80
N ASP A 152 5.39 -4.18 -1.77
CA ASP A 152 6.50 -3.35 -1.27
C ASP A 152 7.58 -4.15 -0.51
N ASP A 153 7.36 -5.44 -0.28
CA ASP A 153 8.30 -6.41 0.30
C ASP A 153 8.77 -7.49 -0.68
N GLU A 154 8.13 -7.61 -1.84
CA GLU A 154 8.51 -8.54 -2.92
C GLU A 154 9.40 -7.89 -3.99
N GLY A 155 9.20 -6.61 -4.23
CA GLY A 155 9.88 -5.85 -5.27
C GLY A 155 11.10 -5.08 -4.77
N ASN A 156 11.45 -4.05 -5.51
CA ASN A 156 12.60 -3.21 -5.20
C ASN A 156 12.42 -2.43 -3.89
N PHE A 157 13.54 -2.03 -3.29
CA PHE A 157 13.50 -1.12 -2.16
C PHE A 157 12.93 0.26 -2.56
N SER A 158 12.37 0.96 -1.58
CA SER A 158 11.76 2.27 -1.73
C SER A 158 12.32 3.24 -0.67
N PRO A 159 11.87 4.50 -0.58
CA PRO A 159 12.36 5.41 0.45
C PRO A 159 12.36 4.87 1.88
N GLU A 160 11.36 4.06 2.27
CA GLU A 160 11.23 3.54 3.64
C GLU A 160 11.14 2.02 3.73
N ARG A 161 11.28 1.29 2.62
CA ARG A 161 11.19 -0.16 2.57
C ARG A 161 12.47 -0.78 2.09
N GLY A 162 12.84 -1.90 2.70
CA GLY A 162 14.03 -2.66 2.32
C GLY A 162 13.89 -3.42 1.02
N GLY A 163 12.64 -3.69 0.60
CA GLY A 163 12.37 -4.50 -0.58
C GLY A 163 12.85 -5.94 -0.47
N ALA A 164 12.88 -6.62 -1.59
CA ALA A 164 13.37 -8.00 -1.66
C ALA A 164 14.88 -8.07 -1.47
N VAL A 165 15.32 -9.07 -0.72
CA VAL A 165 16.72 -9.46 -0.55
C VAL A 165 16.87 -10.96 -0.80
N GLY A 166 18.09 -11.45 -0.96
CA GLY A 166 18.33 -12.89 -1.13
C GLY A 166 17.77 -13.69 0.06
N CYS A 167 16.87 -14.65 -0.19
CA CYS A 167 16.21 -15.44 0.86
C CYS A 167 17.21 -16.11 1.81
N LYS A 168 18.33 -16.64 1.29
CA LYS A 168 19.37 -17.28 2.11
C LYS A 168 20.02 -16.28 3.06
N ASP A 169 20.31 -15.08 2.57
CA ASP A 169 20.95 -14.03 3.36
C ASP A 169 19.99 -13.50 4.43
N LEU A 170 18.70 -13.35 4.09
CA LEU A 170 17.67 -12.98 5.05
C LEU A 170 17.54 -14.00 6.19
N VAL A 171 17.42 -15.29 5.85
CA VAL A 171 17.36 -16.37 6.84
C VAL A 171 18.60 -16.36 7.73
N ASN A 172 19.79 -16.31 7.14
CA ASN A 172 21.04 -16.22 7.90
C ASN A 172 21.05 -15.00 8.81
N TYR A 173 20.67 -13.83 8.31
CA TYR A 173 20.59 -12.61 9.12
C TYR A 173 19.62 -12.74 10.30
N CYS A 174 18.43 -13.31 10.09
CA CYS A 174 17.45 -13.52 11.16
C CYS A 174 17.99 -14.38 12.33
N PHE A 175 18.76 -15.41 12.00
CA PHE A 175 19.24 -16.37 13.02
C PHE A 175 20.63 -16.05 13.59
N THR A 176 21.42 -15.17 12.97
CA THR A 176 22.79 -14.87 13.42
C THR A 176 23.00 -13.46 13.93
N SER A 177 22.10 -12.51 13.62
CA SER A 177 22.28 -11.09 14.00
C SER A 177 22.05 -10.81 15.49
N GLY A 178 21.40 -11.71 16.21
CA GLY A 178 20.96 -11.47 17.59
C GLY A 178 19.76 -10.52 17.72
N ASN A 179 19.19 -10.04 16.61
CA ASN A 179 18.03 -9.18 16.63
C ASN A 179 16.75 -10.01 16.80
N ASP A 180 15.75 -9.45 17.48
CA ASP A 180 14.41 -10.02 17.52
C ASP A 180 13.63 -9.74 16.21
N ALA A 181 12.53 -10.46 16.00
CA ALA A 181 11.72 -10.33 14.81
C ALA A 181 11.22 -8.90 14.59
N LYS A 182 10.84 -8.17 15.64
CA LYS A 182 10.37 -6.79 15.56
C LYS A 182 11.45 -5.85 15.02
N THR A 183 12.69 -6.02 15.49
CA THR A 183 13.84 -5.23 15.04
C THR A 183 14.17 -5.54 13.57
N VAL A 184 14.13 -6.81 13.17
CA VAL A 184 14.34 -7.21 11.78
C VAL A 184 13.24 -6.62 10.89
N MET A 185 11.96 -6.81 11.26
CA MET A 185 10.84 -6.26 10.50
C MET A 185 10.93 -4.75 10.32
N LYS A 186 11.37 -4.00 11.34
CA LYS A 186 11.56 -2.56 11.24
C LYS A 186 12.59 -2.17 10.17
N LYS A 187 13.63 -2.98 9.93
CA LYS A 187 14.64 -2.73 8.87
C LYS A 187 14.03 -2.87 7.47
N PHE A 188 13.01 -3.69 7.32
CA PHE A 188 12.30 -3.85 6.04
C PHE A 188 11.11 -2.90 5.91
N HIS A 189 10.47 -2.53 7.04
CA HIS A 189 9.28 -1.68 7.07
C HIS A 189 9.50 -0.43 7.95
N GLY A 190 9.86 0.69 7.32
CA GLY A 190 9.96 2.01 7.96
C GLY A 190 11.37 2.49 8.28
N ALA A 191 12.40 1.62 8.18
CA ALA A 191 13.80 2.01 8.40
C ALA A 191 14.76 1.45 7.31
N GLY A 192 14.22 0.91 6.23
CA GLY A 192 14.96 0.43 5.08
C GLY A 192 15.11 1.48 3.98
N GLY A 193 15.56 1.06 2.81
CA GLY A 193 15.62 1.85 1.60
C GLY A 193 16.51 3.08 1.67
N LEU A 194 16.09 4.19 1.05
CA LEU A 194 16.85 5.44 1.07
C LEU A 194 17.18 5.88 2.50
N LYS A 195 16.24 5.70 3.42
CA LYS A 195 16.43 6.06 4.83
C LYS A 195 17.61 5.32 5.47
N ALA A 196 17.77 4.04 5.15
CA ALA A 196 18.89 3.25 5.66
C ALA A 196 20.23 3.66 5.04
N HIS A 197 20.23 3.98 3.75
CA HIS A 197 21.44 4.30 3.00
C HIS A 197 21.88 5.76 3.17
N LEU A 198 20.92 6.70 3.17
CA LEU A 198 21.17 8.14 3.05
C LEU A 198 20.60 8.96 4.20
N SER A 199 19.97 8.33 5.19
CA SER A 199 19.33 8.96 6.36
C SER A 199 18.19 9.93 6.01
N THR A 200 17.66 9.87 4.80
CA THR A 200 16.52 10.66 4.34
C THR A 200 15.55 9.79 3.52
N THR A 201 14.29 10.20 3.49
CA THR A 201 13.23 9.62 2.62
C THR A 201 12.82 10.59 1.52
N ASP A 202 13.37 11.79 1.54
CA ASP A 202 13.03 12.86 0.60
C ASP A 202 13.92 12.79 -0.64
N ALA A 203 13.31 12.46 -1.78
CA ALA A 203 13.98 12.39 -3.07
C ALA A 203 14.66 13.72 -3.46
N ILE A 204 14.06 14.86 -3.10
CA ILE A 204 14.65 16.18 -3.38
C ILE A 204 15.97 16.37 -2.60
N GLU A 205 16.03 15.87 -1.36
CA GLU A 205 17.29 15.91 -0.60
C GLU A 205 18.35 15.00 -1.23
N VAL A 206 17.95 13.82 -1.72
CA VAL A 206 18.86 12.91 -2.42
C VAL A 206 19.41 13.56 -3.70
N GLU A 207 18.56 14.21 -4.49
CA GLU A 207 18.98 14.95 -5.69
C GLU A 207 20.00 16.06 -5.36
N LYS A 208 19.78 16.81 -4.28
CA LYS A 208 20.76 17.80 -3.79
C LYS A 208 22.09 17.17 -3.37
N MET A 209 22.07 15.98 -2.76
CA MET A 209 23.30 15.24 -2.43
C MET A 209 24.06 14.86 -3.70
N ILE A 210 23.36 14.42 -4.73
CA ILE A 210 23.95 14.06 -6.03
C ILE A 210 24.56 15.28 -6.70
N ASP A 211 23.85 16.40 -6.74
CA ASP A 211 24.32 17.66 -7.30
C ASP A 211 25.57 18.20 -6.55
N ALA A 212 25.67 17.90 -5.25
CA ALA A 212 26.85 18.19 -4.45
C ALA A 212 28.02 17.21 -4.64
N GLY A 213 27.90 16.24 -5.55
CA GLY A 213 28.94 15.27 -5.89
C GLY A 213 28.98 14.00 -5.02
N ASN A 214 27.89 13.67 -4.34
CA ASN A 214 27.81 12.43 -3.56
C ASN A 214 27.54 11.23 -4.48
N GLU A 215 28.61 10.55 -4.92
CA GLU A 215 28.53 9.39 -5.81
C GLU A 215 27.76 8.21 -5.18
N TYR A 216 27.81 8.02 -3.86
CA TYR A 216 27.04 6.96 -3.20
C TYR A 216 25.55 7.24 -3.25
N ALA A 217 25.12 8.49 -3.01
CA ALA A 217 23.72 8.86 -3.14
C ALA A 217 23.20 8.62 -4.57
N LYS A 218 24.02 8.94 -5.58
CA LYS A 218 23.69 8.68 -6.98
C LYS A 218 23.48 7.19 -7.24
N VAL A 219 24.42 6.34 -6.82
CA VAL A 219 24.31 4.87 -7.01
C VAL A 219 23.06 4.31 -6.32
N VAL A 220 22.77 4.74 -5.10
CA VAL A 220 21.59 4.27 -4.36
C VAL A 220 20.30 4.71 -5.05
N TYR A 221 20.22 5.94 -5.51
CA TYR A 221 19.03 6.48 -6.17
C TYR A 221 18.79 5.82 -7.53
N GLU A 222 19.84 5.65 -8.33
CA GLU A 222 19.79 4.93 -9.61
C GLU A 222 19.43 3.46 -9.41
N ALA A 223 19.92 2.79 -8.34
CA ALA A 223 19.57 1.42 -8.01
C ALA A 223 18.07 1.27 -7.68
N MET A 224 17.48 2.23 -6.97
CA MET A 224 16.05 2.25 -6.70
C MET A 224 15.25 2.37 -8.00
N ALA A 225 15.60 3.28 -8.89
CA ALA A 225 14.93 3.44 -10.18
C ALA A 225 15.11 2.20 -11.09
N TYR A 226 16.31 1.64 -11.12
CA TYR A 226 16.61 0.44 -11.89
C TYR A 226 15.80 -0.78 -11.43
N GLY A 227 15.64 -0.95 -10.10
CA GLY A 227 14.84 -2.03 -9.55
C GLY A 227 13.37 -1.90 -9.92
N ILE A 228 12.79 -0.69 -9.82
CA ILE A 228 11.41 -0.42 -10.25
C ILE A 228 11.23 -0.74 -11.75
N ALA A 229 12.20 -0.37 -12.59
CA ALA A 229 12.15 -0.69 -14.02
C ALA A 229 12.17 -2.21 -14.27
N LYS A 230 12.91 -2.98 -13.48
CA LYS A 230 12.90 -4.45 -13.54
C LYS A 230 11.56 -5.04 -13.14
N ASP A 231 10.94 -4.48 -12.10
CA ASP A 231 9.66 -4.96 -11.59
C ASP A 231 8.51 -4.66 -12.56
N ILE A 232 8.64 -3.63 -13.42
CA ILE A 232 7.69 -3.29 -14.48
C ILE A 232 7.83 -4.20 -15.70
N ALA A 233 9.05 -4.64 -16.02
CA ALA A 233 9.37 -5.41 -17.23
C ALA A 233 8.98 -6.89 -17.12
#